data_694dc81c496f09a5d94f756b4afda079
#
_entry.id   694dc81c496f09a5d94f756b4afda079
#
_cell.length_a   1.000
_cell.length_b   1.000
_cell.length_c   1.000
_cell.angle_alpha   90.00
_cell.angle_beta   90.00
_cell.angle_gamma   90.00
#
_symmetry.space_group_name_H-M   'P 1'
#
loop_
_entity.id
_entity.type
_entity.pdbx_description
1 polymer ?
#
loop_
_entity_poly.entity_id
_entity_poly.type
_entity_poly.pdbx_seq_one_letter_code
_entity_poly.pdbx_strand_id
1 'polypeptide(L)'
;MDIAARNPLLYDNVIYSLHFYAGTHGMELRNRAEQAMKEGLPVMVSEFGLSRADGDGGVFLKECDEWLEWMEINKLSWVNWSFCDVDESSAALLPGAAEKGDWNCCSPSGVWLKSCLRRLNAIFISL
;
A
#
# COMPACT_ATOMS: atom_id res chain seq x y z
N MET A 1 9.65 -5.98 -12.20
CA MET A 1 10.05 -4.62 -12.58
C MET A 1 11.30 -4.58 -13.46
N ASP A 2 12.35 -5.30 -13.16
CA ASP A 2 13.65 -5.26 -13.89
C ASP A 2 13.53 -5.49 -15.41
N ILE A 3 12.65 -6.42 -15.84
CA ILE A 3 12.40 -6.66 -17.27
C ILE A 3 11.65 -5.48 -17.90
N ALA A 4 10.66 -4.95 -17.20
CA ALA A 4 9.88 -3.81 -17.69
C ALA A 4 10.73 -2.54 -17.79
N ALA A 5 11.65 -2.30 -16.84
CA ALA A 5 12.55 -1.17 -16.88
C ALA A 5 13.52 -1.22 -18.08
N ARG A 6 14.03 -2.42 -18.41
CA ARG A 6 14.90 -2.62 -19.57
C ARG A 6 14.18 -2.65 -20.92
N ASN A 7 12.88 -2.90 -20.91
CA ASN A 7 12.05 -3.00 -22.11
C ASN A 7 10.65 -2.44 -21.84
N PRO A 8 10.53 -1.12 -21.59
CA PRO A 8 9.25 -0.49 -21.28
C PRO A 8 8.31 -0.52 -22.49
N LEU A 9 7.02 -0.46 -22.21
CA LEU A 9 6.01 -0.28 -23.26
C LEU A 9 6.18 1.11 -23.90
N LEU A 10 6.08 1.18 -25.21
CA LEU A 10 6.25 2.41 -26.00
C LEU A 10 4.96 3.25 -26.02
N TYR A 11 4.39 3.56 -24.86
CA TYR A 11 3.19 4.38 -24.71
C TYR A 11 3.40 5.38 -23.58
N ASP A 12 2.96 6.62 -23.77
CA ASP A 12 3.15 7.72 -22.82
C ASP A 12 2.16 7.70 -21.65
N ASN A 13 1.08 6.92 -21.75
CA ASN A 13 -0.01 6.85 -20.76
C ASN A 13 -0.04 5.54 -19.98
N VAL A 14 1.12 4.94 -19.75
CA VAL A 14 1.27 3.68 -18.99
C VAL A 14 1.91 3.95 -17.65
N ILE A 15 1.39 3.32 -16.59
CA ILE A 15 2.00 3.25 -15.27
C ILE A 15 2.14 1.77 -14.87
N TYR A 16 3.23 1.43 -14.21
CA TYR A 16 3.53 0.06 -13.79
C TYR A 16 3.11 -0.17 -12.35
N SER A 17 2.38 -1.24 -12.13
CA SER A 17 1.85 -1.64 -10.84
C SER A 17 2.93 -2.30 -9.98
N LEU A 18 3.07 -1.83 -8.73
CA LEU A 18 3.80 -2.51 -7.66
C LEU A 18 2.78 -2.99 -6.62
N HIS A 19 2.85 -4.27 -6.26
CA HIS A 19 2.11 -4.85 -5.14
C HIS A 19 3.08 -5.29 -4.05
N PHE A 20 2.74 -5.02 -2.79
CA PHE A 20 3.46 -5.57 -1.65
C PHE A 20 2.55 -5.86 -0.47
N TYR A 21 3.02 -6.74 0.40
CA TYR A 21 2.43 -7.01 1.71
C TYR A 21 3.54 -6.92 2.75
N ALA A 22 3.35 -6.10 3.77
CA ALA A 22 4.40 -5.71 4.71
C ALA A 22 4.99 -6.91 5.47
N GLY A 23 4.17 -7.94 5.74
CA GLY A 23 4.62 -9.18 6.37
C GLY A 23 5.37 -10.16 5.45
N THR A 24 5.48 -9.86 4.15
CA THR A 24 6.13 -10.74 3.17
C THR A 24 7.26 -10.05 2.42
N HIS A 25 7.09 -8.79 2.08
CA HIS A 25 7.99 -8.06 1.19
C HIS A 25 8.72 -6.96 1.97
N GLY A 26 10.02 -6.87 1.80
CA GLY A 26 10.87 -5.93 2.49
C GLY A 26 11.77 -5.11 1.55
N MET A 27 12.96 -4.78 2.05
CA MET A 27 13.93 -3.91 1.39
C MET A 27 14.33 -4.40 -0.01
N GLU A 28 14.38 -5.71 -0.24
CA GLU A 28 14.75 -6.25 -1.56
C GLU A 28 13.79 -5.78 -2.64
N LEU A 29 12.47 -5.84 -2.39
CA LEU A 29 11.48 -5.37 -3.35
C LEU A 29 11.51 -3.86 -3.53
N ARG A 30 11.73 -3.08 -2.43
CA ARG A 30 11.92 -1.63 -2.50
C ARG A 30 13.11 -1.26 -3.39
N ASN A 31 14.26 -1.90 -3.18
CA ASN A 31 15.48 -1.64 -3.97
C ASN A 31 15.27 -1.93 -5.47
N ARG A 32 14.56 -3.01 -5.80
CA ARG A 32 14.22 -3.34 -7.19
C ARG A 32 13.28 -2.31 -7.82
N ALA A 33 12.30 -1.83 -7.07
CA ALA A 33 11.40 -0.78 -7.53
C ALA A 33 12.14 0.55 -7.74
N GLU A 34 13.03 0.93 -6.80
CA GLU A 34 13.85 2.13 -6.94
C GLU A 34 14.76 2.08 -8.17
N GLN A 35 15.39 0.93 -8.43
CA GLN A 35 16.22 0.78 -9.62
C GLN A 35 15.40 0.97 -10.90
N ALA A 36 14.21 0.38 -10.97
CA ALA A 36 13.32 0.55 -12.11
C ALA A 36 12.87 2.01 -12.30
N MET A 37 12.55 2.71 -11.21
CA MET A 37 12.22 4.14 -11.26
C MET A 37 13.39 5.02 -11.69
N LYS A 38 14.63 4.71 -11.24
CA LYS A 38 15.84 5.40 -11.71
C LYS A 38 16.10 5.20 -13.21
N GLU A 39 15.65 4.08 -13.77
CA GLU A 39 15.66 3.80 -15.21
C GLU A 39 14.49 4.45 -15.97
N GLY A 40 13.66 5.24 -15.27
CA GLY A 40 12.57 6.02 -15.87
C GLY A 40 11.21 5.32 -15.90
N LEU A 41 11.06 4.17 -15.22
CA LEU A 41 9.79 3.46 -15.18
C LEU A 41 8.78 4.20 -14.26
N PRO A 42 7.62 4.63 -14.76
CA PRO A 42 6.58 5.23 -13.92
C PRO A 42 5.89 4.14 -13.09
N VAL A 43 5.94 4.26 -11.77
CA VAL A 43 5.45 3.24 -10.83
C VAL A 43 4.34 3.79 -9.95
N MET A 44 3.33 2.97 -9.68
CA MET A 44 2.28 3.19 -8.69
C MET A 44 2.14 1.94 -7.82
N VAL A 45 1.95 2.12 -6.52
CA VAL A 45 1.56 1.03 -5.63
C VAL A 45 0.04 0.86 -5.72
N SER A 46 -0.41 0.00 -6.62
CA SER A 46 -1.85 -0.22 -6.86
C SER A 46 -2.48 -1.21 -5.89
N GLU A 47 -1.65 -1.89 -5.08
CA GLU A 47 -2.11 -2.76 -4.00
C GLU A 47 -1.05 -2.90 -2.92
N PHE A 48 -1.43 -2.71 -1.66
CA PHE A 48 -0.61 -3.14 -0.53
C PHE A 48 -1.45 -3.50 0.69
N GLY A 49 -0.94 -4.43 1.51
CA GLY A 49 -1.55 -4.84 2.77
C GLY A 49 -0.56 -4.84 3.93
N LEU A 50 -1.10 -4.72 5.15
CA LEU A 50 -0.31 -4.75 6.39
C LEU A 50 0.03 -6.17 6.84
N SER A 51 -0.64 -7.18 6.27
CA SER A 51 -0.51 -8.60 6.57
C SER A 51 0.61 -9.27 5.76
N ARG A 52 0.63 -10.61 5.81
CA ARG A 52 1.32 -11.42 4.80
C ARG A 52 0.53 -11.42 3.48
N ALA A 53 1.18 -11.90 2.41
CA ALA A 53 0.59 -11.95 1.07
C ALA A 53 -0.59 -12.92 0.91
N ASP A 54 -0.83 -13.79 1.89
CA ASP A 54 -2.02 -14.65 2.00
C ASP A 54 -3.24 -13.92 2.61
N GLY A 55 -3.09 -12.66 3.02
CA GLY A 55 -4.11 -11.85 3.67
C GLY A 55 -4.08 -11.94 5.21
N ASP A 56 -3.32 -12.88 5.77
CA ASP A 56 -3.31 -13.23 7.18
C ASP A 56 -1.97 -13.00 7.88
N GLY A 57 -1.82 -13.60 9.06
CA GLY A 57 -0.59 -13.54 9.87
C GLY A 57 -0.49 -12.34 10.79
N GLY A 58 -1.56 -11.57 10.97
CA GLY A 58 -1.58 -10.35 11.76
C GLY A 58 -1.12 -9.14 10.98
N VAL A 59 -0.89 -8.02 11.69
CA VAL A 59 -0.46 -6.74 11.11
C VAL A 59 1.01 -6.46 11.42
N PHE A 60 1.76 -6.08 10.42
CA PHE A 60 3.19 -5.77 10.46
C PHE A 60 3.38 -4.25 10.42
N LEU A 61 3.05 -3.57 11.53
CA LEU A 61 2.96 -2.11 11.60
C LEU A 61 4.30 -1.43 11.32
N LYS A 62 5.39 -1.93 11.90
CA LYS A 62 6.72 -1.36 11.70
C LYS A 62 7.15 -1.43 10.24
N GLU A 63 6.99 -2.59 9.63
CA GLU A 63 7.34 -2.82 8.23
C GLU A 63 6.46 -1.97 7.30
N CYS A 64 5.19 -1.78 7.67
CA CYS A 64 4.27 -0.93 6.93
C CYS A 64 4.63 0.55 7.04
N ASP A 65 5.08 1.02 8.21
CA ASP A 65 5.59 2.39 8.39
C ASP A 65 6.84 2.64 7.54
N GLU A 66 7.77 1.65 7.46
CA GLU A 66 8.94 1.72 6.58
C GLU A 66 8.54 1.79 5.09
N TRP A 67 7.51 1.05 4.68
CA TRP A 67 6.97 1.11 3.33
C TRP A 67 6.30 2.46 3.05
N LEU A 68 5.53 2.99 3.99
CA LEU A 68 4.86 4.29 3.84
C LEU A 68 5.87 5.42 3.69
N GLU A 69 6.90 5.46 4.55
CA GLU A 69 7.99 6.42 4.46
C GLU A 69 8.69 6.35 3.10
N TRP A 70 8.98 5.14 2.63
CA TRP A 70 9.58 4.92 1.32
C TRP A 70 8.68 5.42 0.18
N MET A 71 7.37 5.18 0.23
CA MET A 71 6.42 5.69 -0.76
C MET A 71 6.34 7.22 -0.75
N GLU A 72 6.36 7.85 0.42
CA GLU A 72 6.36 9.32 0.58
C GLU A 72 7.63 9.95 -0.01
N ILE A 73 8.81 9.40 0.30
CA ILE A 73 10.11 9.87 -0.23
C ILE A 73 10.11 9.80 -1.76
N ASN A 74 9.61 8.72 -2.34
CA ASN A 74 9.55 8.49 -3.77
C ASN A 74 8.32 9.11 -4.46
N LYS A 75 7.43 9.79 -3.70
CA LYS A 75 6.20 10.43 -4.18
C LYS A 75 5.29 9.48 -4.95
N LEU A 76 5.16 8.26 -4.47
CA LEU A 76 4.34 7.23 -5.08
C LEU A 76 2.88 7.37 -4.67
N SER A 77 1.98 7.33 -5.63
CA SER A 77 0.56 7.09 -5.36
C SER A 77 0.36 5.64 -4.94
N TRP A 78 -0.59 5.43 -4.02
CA TRP A 78 -0.85 4.10 -3.49
C TRP A 78 -2.32 3.82 -3.21
N VAL A 79 -2.68 2.54 -3.22
CA VAL A 79 -4.00 2.01 -2.86
C VAL A 79 -3.82 0.87 -1.87
N ASN A 80 -4.54 0.92 -0.76
CA ASN A 80 -4.50 -0.15 0.25
C ASN A 80 -5.48 -1.29 -0.10
N TRP A 81 -5.06 -2.51 0.15
CA TRP A 81 -5.86 -3.73 0.13
C TRP A 81 -6.18 -4.17 1.57
N SER A 82 -7.49 -4.22 2.00
CA SER A 82 -8.61 -3.67 1.25
C SER A 82 -9.66 -3.09 2.20
N PHE A 83 -10.47 -2.18 1.70
CA PHE A 83 -11.61 -1.65 2.45
C PHE A 83 -12.79 -2.65 2.38
N CYS A 84 -12.70 -3.70 3.18
CA CYS A 84 -13.69 -4.76 3.34
C CYS A 84 -13.78 -5.21 4.80
N ASP A 85 -14.71 -6.09 5.11
CA ASP A 85 -14.94 -6.69 6.43
C ASP A 85 -14.88 -8.23 6.42
N VAL A 86 -14.09 -8.79 5.50
CA VAL A 86 -13.76 -10.23 5.51
C VAL A 86 -12.91 -10.56 6.74
N ASP A 87 -12.98 -11.81 7.19
CA ASP A 87 -12.19 -12.27 8.34
C ASP A 87 -10.74 -12.55 7.94
N GLU A 88 -10.01 -11.47 7.69
CA GLU A 88 -8.58 -11.46 7.31
C GLU A 88 -7.85 -10.30 7.99
N SER A 89 -6.57 -10.48 8.25
CA SER A 89 -5.72 -9.42 8.82
C SER A 89 -5.53 -8.22 7.88
N SER A 90 -5.70 -8.41 6.57
CA SER A 90 -5.63 -7.36 5.55
C SER A 90 -6.86 -6.46 5.52
N ALA A 91 -8.03 -6.96 5.98
CA ALA A 91 -9.28 -6.22 5.95
C ALA A 91 -9.23 -4.97 6.84
N ALA A 92 -9.73 -3.84 6.36
CA ALA A 92 -9.74 -2.58 7.11
C ALA A 92 -10.89 -2.49 8.13
N LEU A 93 -11.93 -3.29 7.98
CA LEU A 93 -13.07 -3.34 8.89
C LEU A 93 -13.12 -4.68 9.62
N LEU A 94 -13.70 -4.70 10.81
CA LEU A 94 -14.01 -5.94 11.52
C LEU A 94 -15.19 -6.67 10.85
N PRO A 95 -15.23 -8.02 10.92
CA PRO A 95 -16.31 -8.81 10.33
C PRO A 95 -17.72 -8.34 10.71
N GLY A 96 -18.59 -8.23 9.71
CA GLY A 96 -19.98 -7.78 9.86
C GLY A 96 -20.16 -6.27 10.00
N ALA A 97 -19.11 -5.47 9.85
CA ALA A 97 -19.21 -4.00 9.91
C ALA A 97 -19.96 -3.43 8.69
N ALA A 98 -19.70 -3.96 7.50
CA ALA A 98 -20.36 -3.53 6.26
C ALA A 98 -21.87 -3.82 6.29
N GLU A 99 -22.28 -4.98 6.75
CA GLU A 99 -23.69 -5.34 6.90
C GLU A 99 -24.46 -4.38 7.83
N LYS A 100 -23.79 -3.91 8.89
CA LYS A 100 -24.36 -2.97 9.86
C LYS A 100 -24.26 -1.50 9.42
N GLY A 101 -23.53 -1.22 8.33
CA GLY A 101 -23.20 0.13 7.91
C GLY A 101 -22.27 0.87 8.89
N ASP A 102 -21.52 0.14 9.72
CA ASP A 102 -20.62 0.73 10.73
C ASP A 102 -19.20 0.88 10.20
N TRP A 103 -18.98 1.94 9.46
CA TRP A 103 -17.68 2.31 8.86
C TRP A 103 -16.62 2.77 9.88
N ASN A 104 -16.94 2.82 11.16
CA ASN A 104 -16.00 3.12 12.23
C ASN A 104 -15.49 1.86 12.94
N CYS A 105 -16.09 0.71 12.68
CA CYS A 105 -15.69 -0.57 13.24
C CYS A 105 -14.42 -1.10 12.51
N CYS A 106 -13.30 -0.41 12.75
CA CYS A 106 -12.04 -0.69 12.09
C CYS A 106 -11.31 -1.88 12.73
N SER A 107 -10.70 -2.72 11.89
CA SER A 107 -9.68 -3.70 12.28
C SER A 107 -8.37 -2.99 12.68
N PRO A 108 -7.35 -3.69 13.19
CA PRO A 108 -6.01 -3.12 13.37
C PRO A 108 -5.42 -2.51 12.09
N SER A 109 -5.62 -3.15 10.93
CA SER A 109 -5.24 -2.61 9.61
C SER A 109 -5.97 -1.30 9.30
N GLY A 110 -7.27 -1.25 9.53
CA GLY A 110 -8.08 -0.05 9.30
C GLY A 110 -7.75 1.10 10.24
N VAL A 111 -7.43 0.82 11.49
CA VAL A 111 -6.99 1.84 12.45
C VAL A 111 -5.70 2.52 11.96
N TRP A 112 -4.72 1.74 11.56
CA TRP A 112 -3.47 2.26 10.98
C TRP A 112 -3.73 3.07 9.71
N LEU A 113 -4.48 2.51 8.75
CA LEU A 113 -4.81 3.16 7.49
C LEU A 113 -5.51 4.52 7.71
N LYS A 114 -6.52 4.55 8.58
CA LYS A 114 -7.27 5.78 8.94
C LYS A 114 -6.35 6.84 9.54
N SER A 115 -5.39 6.44 10.38
CA SER A 115 -4.38 7.34 10.96
C SER A 115 -3.46 7.92 9.87
N CYS A 116 -2.97 7.09 8.96
CA CYS A 116 -2.11 7.52 7.85
C CYS A 116 -2.83 8.50 6.92
N LEU A 117 -4.05 8.19 6.49
CA LEU A 117 -4.85 9.07 5.64
C LEU A 117 -5.12 10.42 6.29
N ARG A 118 -5.40 10.46 7.60
CA ARG A 118 -5.58 11.72 8.34
C ARG A 118 -4.30 12.54 8.40
N ARG A 119 -3.17 11.91 8.68
CA ARG A 119 -1.88 12.58 8.76
C ARG A 119 -1.48 13.18 7.42
N LEU A 120 -1.60 12.43 6.34
CA LEU A 120 -1.23 12.88 5.00
C LEU A 120 -2.15 14.01 4.49
N ASN A 121 -3.45 13.94 4.78
CA ASN A 121 -4.38 14.99 4.36
C ASN A 121 -4.38 16.23 5.27
N ALA A 122 -3.91 16.15 6.51
CA ALA A 122 -3.80 17.30 7.40
C ALA A 122 -2.83 18.37 6.86
N ILE A 123 -1.85 17.98 6.06
CA ILE A 123 -0.89 18.89 5.41
C ILE A 123 -1.58 19.78 4.35
N PHE A 124 -2.67 19.32 3.74
CA PHE A 124 -3.41 20.08 2.71
C PHE A 124 -4.49 21.02 3.27
N ILE A 125 -4.90 20.83 4.53
CA ILE A 125 -5.93 21.66 5.18
C ILE A 125 -5.31 22.93 5.82
N SER A 126 -3.99 22.98 5.92
CA SER A 126 -3.22 24.07 6.54
C SER A 126 -2.66 25.08 5.51
N LEU A 127 -3.02 24.96 4.24
CA LEU A 127 -2.73 25.87 3.13
C LEU A 127 -4.01 26.62 2.71
#